data_750aba42074a3fbcbc2b516468f0b71e
#
_entry.id   750aba42074a3fbcbc2b516468f0b71e
#
_cell.length_a   1.000
_cell.length_b   1.000
_cell.length_c   1.000
_cell.angle_alpha   90.00
_cell.angle_beta   90.00
_cell.angle_gamma   90.00
#
_symmetry.space_group_name_H-M   'P 1'
#
loop_
_entity.id
_entity.type
_entity.pdbx_description
1 polymer ?
#
loop_
_entity_poly.entity_id
_entity_poly.type
_entity_poly.pdbx_seq_one_letter_code
_entity_poly.pdbx_strand_id
1 'polypeptide(L)'
;VSNDFIFRAAGWEPRKRAYDVPPKGQGKDPLRAMSVSRARARAAVRDIALCNRFTHFFTWTLDASLIDRYDTDEVKRRVTSALKNLGYRKGFRYVIVPEFHKDGAIHFHGLCILGSVRIEAASNPYTGQPITTERGQQVYNMADWTLGFSSCIPIDENYERTCNYIVKYLSKDSRKIFGKWYLASRDLIKRPDIALIDGGMDYTEFREAYPDSYEIPLYNDICMAAVQFPVSGGDSL
;
A
#
# COMPACT_ATOMS: atom_id res chain seq x y z
N VAL A 1 2.88 -10.84 -10.23
CA VAL A 1 1.72 -10.09 -10.74
C VAL A 1 0.51 -10.98 -10.56
N SER A 2 -0.46 -10.55 -9.78
CA SER A 2 -1.74 -11.25 -9.67
C SER A 2 -2.56 -10.89 -10.92
N ASN A 3 -3.04 -11.90 -11.64
CA ASN A 3 -3.97 -11.71 -12.74
C ASN A 3 -5.38 -12.02 -12.22
N ASP A 4 -6.15 -10.96 -12.03
CA ASP A 4 -7.54 -11.08 -11.59
C ASP A 4 -8.46 -11.03 -12.80
N PHE A 5 -9.37 -11.99 -12.90
CA PHE A 5 -10.36 -12.08 -13.96
C PHE A 5 -11.76 -11.88 -13.39
N ILE A 6 -12.55 -11.05 -14.03
CA ILE A 6 -13.92 -10.76 -13.63
C ILE A 6 -14.85 -11.37 -14.68
N PHE A 7 -15.61 -12.37 -14.27
CA PHE A 7 -16.63 -13.02 -15.10
C PHE A 7 -17.99 -12.42 -14.81
N ARG A 8 -18.76 -12.19 -15.86
CA ARG A 8 -20.11 -11.66 -15.80
C ARG A 8 -21.06 -12.56 -16.58
N ALA A 9 -22.24 -12.76 -16.04
CA ALA A 9 -23.28 -13.48 -16.79
C ALA A 9 -23.63 -12.74 -18.09
N ALA A 10 -23.99 -13.51 -19.14
CA ALA A 10 -24.44 -12.94 -20.41
C ALA A 10 -25.63 -12.01 -20.18
N GLY A 11 -25.60 -10.84 -20.77
CA GLY A 11 -26.64 -9.81 -20.59
C GLY A 11 -26.59 -9.04 -19.28
N TRP A 12 -25.54 -9.23 -18.45
CA TRP A 12 -25.38 -8.40 -17.26
C TRP A 12 -25.06 -6.96 -17.62
N GLU A 13 -25.86 -6.04 -17.08
CA GLU A 13 -25.60 -4.61 -17.17
C GLU A 13 -25.39 -4.02 -15.77
N PRO A 14 -24.48 -3.04 -15.63
CA PRO A 14 -24.30 -2.36 -14.36
C PRO A 14 -25.60 -1.66 -13.94
N ARG A 15 -26.03 -1.90 -12.72
CA ARG A 15 -27.22 -1.22 -12.18
C ARG A 15 -26.99 0.30 -12.23
N LYS A 16 -27.89 1.01 -12.90
CA LYS A 16 -27.96 2.47 -12.82
C LYS A 16 -28.25 2.86 -11.36
N ARG A 17 -27.56 3.85 -10.85
CA ARG A 17 -27.83 4.35 -9.50
C ARG A 17 -29.23 4.91 -9.44
N ALA A 18 -30.07 4.36 -8.56
CA ALA A 18 -31.46 4.77 -8.37
C ALA A 18 -31.63 6.05 -7.50
N TYR A 19 -30.51 6.71 -7.14
CA TYR A 19 -30.56 7.89 -6.28
C TYR A 19 -29.47 8.90 -6.69
N ASP A 20 -29.75 10.16 -6.46
CA ASP A 20 -28.79 11.23 -6.64
C ASP A 20 -27.66 11.08 -5.64
N VAL A 21 -26.44 11.12 -6.15
CA VAL A 21 -25.24 11.13 -5.31
C VAL A 21 -25.07 12.54 -4.74
N PRO A 22 -25.14 12.74 -3.43
CA PRO A 22 -24.99 14.06 -2.87
C PRO A 22 -23.60 14.63 -3.19
N PRO A 23 -23.47 15.94 -3.29
CA PRO A 23 -22.18 16.61 -3.49
C PRO A 23 -21.16 16.18 -2.43
N LYS A 24 -19.87 16.32 -2.75
CA LYS A 24 -18.78 15.95 -1.85
C LYS A 24 -18.94 16.63 -0.49
N GLY A 25 -18.96 15.82 0.57
CA GLY A 25 -19.10 16.31 1.96
C GLY A 25 -20.54 16.45 2.45
N GLN A 26 -21.57 16.26 1.60
CA GLN A 26 -22.99 16.39 1.96
C GLN A 26 -23.72 15.03 2.11
N GLY A 27 -22.97 13.95 2.28
CA GLY A 27 -23.58 12.64 2.52
C GLY A 27 -24.36 12.58 3.83
N LYS A 28 -25.55 11.96 3.80
CA LYS A 28 -26.43 11.83 4.98
C LYS A 28 -25.86 10.93 6.08
N ASP A 29 -24.90 10.06 5.75
CA ASP A 29 -24.25 9.11 6.68
C ASP A 29 -22.71 9.29 6.63
N PRO A 30 -22.13 10.12 7.51
CA PRO A 30 -20.71 10.37 7.57
C PRO A 30 -19.87 9.12 7.89
N LEU A 31 -20.38 8.22 8.73
CA LEU A 31 -19.66 6.99 9.11
C LEU A 31 -19.55 6.03 7.94
N ARG A 32 -20.65 5.83 7.22
CA ARG A 32 -20.65 5.05 5.99
C ARG A 32 -19.76 5.67 4.91
N ALA A 33 -19.82 6.99 4.73
CA ALA A 33 -18.97 7.70 3.78
C ALA A 33 -17.49 7.54 4.12
N MET A 34 -17.11 7.59 5.40
CA MET A 34 -15.77 7.35 5.90
C MET A 34 -15.32 5.90 5.64
N SER A 35 -16.17 4.92 5.94
CA SER A 35 -15.91 3.50 5.69
C SER A 35 -15.68 3.22 4.21
N VAL A 36 -16.54 3.73 3.33
CA VAL A 36 -16.37 3.61 1.86
C VAL A 36 -15.09 4.30 1.38
N SER A 37 -14.78 5.48 1.91
CA SER A 37 -13.55 6.21 1.57
C SER A 37 -12.31 5.41 1.98
N ARG A 38 -12.34 4.76 3.15
CA ARG A 38 -11.25 3.91 3.64
C ARG A 38 -11.11 2.64 2.80
N ALA A 39 -12.21 1.98 2.46
CA ALA A 39 -12.19 0.80 1.59
C ALA A 39 -11.56 1.11 0.22
N ARG A 40 -11.92 2.25 -0.38
CA ARG A 40 -11.30 2.72 -1.63
C ARG A 40 -9.80 3.00 -1.48
N ALA A 41 -9.39 3.56 -0.36
CA ALA A 41 -7.97 3.82 -0.09
C ALA A 41 -7.19 2.50 0.08
N ARG A 42 -7.78 1.48 0.73
CA ARG A 42 -7.18 0.15 0.85
C ARG A 42 -6.96 -0.50 -0.52
N ALA A 43 -7.97 -0.47 -1.38
CA ALA A 43 -7.84 -0.96 -2.75
C ALA A 43 -6.75 -0.19 -3.51
N ALA A 44 -6.75 1.14 -3.45
CA ALA A 44 -5.75 1.95 -4.13
C ALA A 44 -4.32 1.70 -3.64
N VAL A 45 -4.10 1.53 -2.33
CA VAL A 45 -2.77 1.20 -1.79
C VAL A 45 -2.34 -0.20 -2.22
N ARG A 46 -3.27 -1.16 -2.24
CA ARG A 46 -3.00 -2.51 -2.74
C ARG A 46 -2.62 -2.49 -4.23
N ASP A 47 -3.37 -1.77 -5.06
CA ASP A 47 -3.08 -1.63 -6.50
C ASP A 47 -1.70 -1.00 -6.71
N ILE A 48 -1.39 0.12 -6.01
CA ILE A 48 -0.08 0.75 -6.06
C ILE A 48 1.02 -0.24 -5.64
N ALA A 49 0.82 -0.98 -4.56
CA ALA A 49 1.80 -1.93 -4.07
C ALA A 49 2.05 -3.06 -5.09
N LEU A 50 1.02 -3.59 -5.71
CA LEU A 50 1.13 -4.67 -6.69
C LEU A 50 1.68 -4.22 -8.05
N CYS A 51 1.37 -2.99 -8.48
CA CYS A 51 1.83 -2.46 -9.77
C CYS A 51 3.27 -1.95 -9.75
N ASN A 52 3.84 -1.72 -8.56
CA ASN A 52 5.20 -1.19 -8.43
C ASN A 52 6.03 -2.12 -7.57
N ARG A 53 7.10 -2.67 -8.11
CA ARG A 53 7.98 -3.57 -7.34
C ARG A 53 8.77 -2.80 -6.30
N PHE A 54 8.17 -2.58 -5.13
CA PHE A 54 8.85 -2.03 -3.98
C PHE A 54 9.89 -3.02 -3.44
N THR A 55 11.00 -2.49 -2.96
CA THR A 55 12.13 -3.32 -2.50
C THR A 55 12.18 -3.46 -0.98
N HIS A 56 11.59 -2.51 -0.25
CA HIS A 56 11.65 -2.49 1.20
C HIS A 56 10.33 -2.09 1.83
N PHE A 57 10.05 -2.68 2.98
CA PHE A 57 9.08 -2.19 3.96
C PHE A 57 9.81 -1.32 4.98
N PHE A 58 9.23 -0.21 5.40
CA PHE A 58 9.82 0.66 6.40
C PHE A 58 8.81 1.21 7.40
N THR A 59 9.32 1.58 8.56
CA THR A 59 8.59 2.31 9.58
C THR A 59 9.39 3.55 9.96
N TRP A 60 8.73 4.70 10.04
CA TRP A 60 9.30 5.94 10.55
C TRP A 60 8.61 6.36 11.83
N THR A 61 9.43 6.66 12.84
CA THR A 61 9.02 7.19 14.13
C THR A 61 9.62 8.58 14.27
N LEU A 62 8.80 9.55 14.63
CA LEU A 62 9.27 10.92 14.85
C LEU A 62 9.98 11.07 16.20
N ASP A 63 11.05 11.84 16.25
CA ASP A 63 11.75 12.16 17.47
C ASP A 63 11.13 13.41 18.11
N ALA A 64 10.68 13.29 19.36
CA ALA A 64 10.06 14.37 20.10
C ALA A 64 10.99 15.56 20.36
N SER A 65 12.32 15.36 20.29
CA SER A 65 13.30 16.44 20.42
C SER A 65 13.44 17.29 19.16
N LEU A 66 12.96 16.76 18.00
CA LEU A 66 13.10 17.39 16.69
C LEU A 66 11.81 17.99 16.15
N ILE A 67 10.66 17.45 16.58
CA ILE A 67 9.34 17.80 16.06
C ILE A 67 8.25 17.48 17.07
N ASP A 68 7.24 18.35 17.18
CA ASP A 68 6.02 18.00 17.91
C ASP A 68 5.26 16.89 17.16
N ARG A 69 5.33 15.67 17.69
CA ARG A 69 4.74 14.45 17.09
C ARG A 69 3.21 14.45 17.09
N TYR A 70 2.59 15.37 17.82
CA TYR A 70 1.15 15.51 18.00
C TYR A 70 0.57 16.64 17.14
N ASP A 71 1.39 17.60 16.72
CA ASP A 71 0.98 18.64 15.79
C ASP A 71 0.91 18.10 14.36
N THR A 72 -0.32 17.82 13.94
CA THR A 72 -0.63 17.23 12.62
C THR A 72 -0.15 18.10 11.47
N ASP A 73 -0.20 19.43 11.60
CA ASP A 73 0.16 20.35 10.52
C ASP A 73 1.68 20.53 10.43
N GLU A 74 2.37 20.59 11.55
CA GLU A 74 3.84 20.61 11.58
C GLU A 74 4.38 19.29 11.00
N VAL A 75 3.91 18.15 11.48
CA VAL A 75 4.31 16.83 10.99
C VAL A 75 4.08 16.71 9.48
N LYS A 76 2.88 17.10 9.00
CA LYS A 76 2.57 17.08 7.58
C LYS A 76 3.57 17.93 6.76
N ARG A 77 3.84 19.14 7.20
CA ARG A 77 4.75 20.06 6.52
C ARG A 77 6.16 19.48 6.45
N ARG A 78 6.71 19.05 7.59
CA ARG A 78 8.07 18.51 7.71
C ARG A 78 8.26 17.20 6.93
N VAL A 79 7.36 16.24 7.11
CA VAL A 79 7.41 14.94 6.43
C VAL A 79 7.22 15.10 4.93
N THR A 80 6.28 15.95 4.48
CA THR A 80 6.10 16.20 3.04
C THR A 80 7.36 16.83 2.42
N SER A 81 8.04 17.73 3.12
CA SER A 81 9.30 18.32 2.68
C SER A 81 10.42 17.27 2.59
N ALA A 82 10.55 16.41 3.62
CA ALA A 82 11.53 15.33 3.62
C ALA A 82 11.31 14.35 2.46
N LEU A 83 10.05 13.91 2.25
CA LEU A 83 9.67 13.02 1.14
C LEU A 83 9.98 13.64 -0.23
N LYS A 84 9.71 14.94 -0.40
CA LYS A 84 10.02 15.66 -1.64
C LYS A 84 11.54 15.70 -1.89
N ASN A 85 12.32 15.96 -0.85
CA ASN A 85 13.78 15.99 -0.95
C ASN A 85 14.36 14.61 -1.26
N LEU A 86 13.89 13.55 -0.57
CA LEU A 86 14.31 12.18 -0.81
C LEU A 86 13.93 11.74 -2.24
N GLY A 87 12.71 12.06 -2.69
CA GLY A 87 12.28 11.75 -4.04
C GLY A 87 13.15 12.44 -5.09
N TYR A 88 13.34 13.75 -4.98
CA TYR A 88 14.10 14.54 -5.96
C TYR A 88 15.59 14.22 -5.98
N ARG A 89 16.22 14.13 -4.79
CA ARG A 89 17.69 13.98 -4.69
C ARG A 89 18.17 12.54 -4.72
N LYS A 90 17.32 11.60 -4.30
CA LYS A 90 17.70 10.21 -4.07
C LYS A 90 16.93 9.20 -4.93
N GLY A 91 15.92 9.64 -5.68
CA GLY A 91 15.05 8.74 -6.43
C GLY A 91 14.17 7.86 -5.54
N PHE A 92 13.92 8.28 -4.30
CA PHE A 92 13.08 7.56 -3.35
C PHE A 92 11.63 7.55 -3.80
N ARG A 93 11.07 6.37 -4.02
CA ARG A 93 9.65 6.18 -4.37
C ARG A 93 8.97 5.45 -3.24
N TYR A 94 7.73 5.84 -2.94
CA TYR A 94 7.06 5.36 -1.74
C TYR A 94 5.55 5.31 -1.88
N VAL A 95 4.94 4.42 -1.11
CA VAL A 95 3.56 4.52 -0.63
C VAL A 95 3.58 4.41 0.89
N ILE A 96 3.01 5.40 1.58
CA ILE A 96 3.10 5.56 3.04
C ILE A 96 1.71 5.71 3.63
N VAL A 97 1.45 4.99 4.71
CA VAL A 97 0.25 5.09 5.53
C VAL A 97 0.66 5.71 6.88
N PRO A 98 0.16 6.92 7.21
CA PRO A 98 0.31 7.46 8.55
C PRO A 98 -0.67 6.76 9.51
N GLU A 99 -0.22 6.52 10.74
CA GLU A 99 -0.99 5.88 11.80
C GLU A 99 -0.81 6.66 13.10
N PHE A 100 -1.86 6.75 13.93
CA PHE A 100 -1.69 7.19 15.31
C PHE A 100 -1.20 6.03 16.18
N HIS A 101 -0.10 6.23 16.86
CA HIS A 101 0.37 5.32 17.90
C HIS A 101 -0.57 5.38 19.13
N LYS A 102 -0.43 4.42 20.05
CA LYS A 102 -1.28 4.36 21.25
C LYS A 102 -1.21 5.60 22.13
N ASP A 103 -0.08 6.31 22.12
CA ASP A 103 0.13 7.58 22.83
C ASP A 103 -0.38 8.80 22.05
N GLY A 104 -0.92 8.61 20.85
CA GLY A 104 -1.40 9.67 19.96
C GLY A 104 -0.36 10.26 19.02
N ALA A 105 0.92 9.88 19.13
CA ALA A 105 1.97 10.32 18.22
C ALA A 105 1.76 9.75 16.81
N ILE A 106 2.21 10.49 15.80
CA ILE A 106 2.09 10.05 14.41
C ILE A 106 3.30 9.17 14.05
N HIS A 107 3.01 7.98 13.54
CA HIS A 107 3.94 7.03 12.93
C HIS A 107 3.65 6.85 11.45
N PHE A 108 4.62 6.31 10.73
CA PHE A 108 4.48 6.04 9.30
C PHE A 108 4.93 4.63 8.98
N HIS A 109 4.11 3.92 8.23
CA HIS A 109 4.46 2.62 7.66
C HIS A 109 4.40 2.72 6.14
N GLY A 110 5.36 2.14 5.45
CA GLY A 110 5.42 2.29 4.01
C GLY A 110 6.15 1.18 3.29
N LEU A 111 5.93 1.18 1.98
CA LEU A 111 6.74 0.43 1.01
C LEU A 111 7.56 1.44 0.21
N CYS A 112 8.81 1.11 -0.10
CA CYS A 112 9.65 1.99 -0.88
C CYS A 112 10.57 1.27 -1.86
N ILE A 113 10.97 2.04 -2.88
CA ILE A 113 12.16 1.81 -3.69
C ILE A 113 13.17 2.83 -3.21
N LEU A 114 14.30 2.39 -2.68
CA LEU A 114 15.26 3.26 -2.00
C LEU A 114 15.91 4.29 -2.93
N GLY A 115 16.13 3.92 -4.21
CA GLY A 115 17.01 4.72 -5.06
C GLY A 115 18.42 4.78 -4.48
N SER A 116 18.95 5.99 -4.26
CA SER A 116 20.25 6.21 -3.61
C SER A 116 20.15 6.59 -2.13
N VAL A 117 19.04 6.29 -1.47
CA VAL A 117 18.90 6.44 -0.01
C VAL A 117 19.81 5.43 0.69
N ARG A 118 20.64 5.94 1.61
CA ARG A 118 21.57 5.10 2.37
C ARG A 118 20.84 4.36 3.49
N ILE A 119 21.10 3.07 3.59
CA ILE A 119 20.68 2.24 4.71
C ILE A 119 21.90 1.68 5.43
N GLU A 120 21.80 1.54 6.74
CA GLU A 120 22.86 1.04 7.62
C GLU A 120 22.28 -0.08 8.48
N ALA A 121 23.02 -1.17 8.64
CA ALA A 121 22.57 -2.28 9.48
C ALA A 121 22.27 -1.78 10.91
N ALA A 122 21.07 -2.02 11.38
CA ALA A 122 20.68 -1.67 12.72
C ALA A 122 21.33 -2.63 13.72
N SER A 123 21.91 -2.08 14.78
CA SER A 123 22.48 -2.84 15.89
C SER A 123 22.00 -2.30 17.23
N ASN A 124 21.98 -3.16 18.21
CA ASN A 124 21.66 -2.77 19.58
C ASN A 124 22.80 -1.87 20.11
N PRO A 125 22.51 -0.64 20.55
CA PRO A 125 23.54 0.33 20.94
C PRO A 125 24.34 -0.10 22.18
N TYR A 126 23.82 -1.03 22.99
CA TYR A 126 24.48 -1.50 24.20
C TYR A 126 25.31 -2.75 23.99
N THR A 127 24.85 -3.64 23.10
CA THR A 127 25.50 -4.96 22.88
C THR A 127 26.25 -5.07 21.56
N GLY A 128 26.03 -4.15 20.64
CA GLY A 128 26.56 -4.21 19.28
C GLY A 128 25.94 -5.31 18.40
N GLN A 129 25.03 -6.13 18.94
CA GLN A 129 24.41 -7.22 18.19
C GLN A 129 23.49 -6.70 17.09
N PRO A 130 23.46 -7.36 15.91
CA PRO A 130 22.53 -7.00 14.85
C PRO A 130 21.08 -7.08 15.32
N ILE A 131 20.26 -6.11 14.92
CA ILE A 131 18.80 -6.18 15.12
C ILE A 131 18.21 -6.92 13.94
N THR A 132 17.52 -8.01 14.23
CA THR A 132 16.81 -8.81 13.24
C THR A 132 15.32 -8.89 13.52
N THR A 133 14.54 -9.21 12.50
CA THR A 133 13.13 -9.55 12.67
C THR A 133 13.01 -10.93 13.35
N GLU A 134 11.81 -11.29 13.78
CA GLU A 134 11.50 -12.65 14.30
C GLU A 134 11.88 -13.77 13.31
N ARG A 135 12.00 -13.47 12.03
CA ARG A 135 12.40 -14.39 10.96
C ARG A 135 13.89 -14.36 10.64
N GLY A 136 14.68 -13.63 11.44
CA GLY A 136 16.12 -13.53 11.27
C GLY A 136 16.57 -12.55 10.17
N GLN A 137 15.67 -11.79 9.51
CA GLN A 137 16.07 -10.78 8.53
C GLN A 137 16.72 -9.60 9.23
N GLN A 138 17.85 -9.11 8.70
CA GLN A 138 18.51 -7.90 9.20
C GLN A 138 17.59 -6.69 9.04
N VAL A 139 17.45 -5.92 10.09
CA VAL A 139 16.81 -4.59 10.08
C VAL A 139 17.86 -3.53 9.77
N TYR A 140 17.49 -2.55 8.97
CA TYR A 140 18.33 -1.42 8.60
C TYR A 140 17.72 -0.11 9.09
N ASN A 141 18.55 0.88 9.35
CA ASN A 141 18.17 2.27 9.54
C ASN A 141 18.35 3.04 8.23
N MET A 142 17.45 3.96 7.94
CA MET A 142 17.57 4.88 6.79
C MET A 142 18.35 6.11 7.22
N ALA A 143 19.64 6.18 6.88
CA ALA A 143 20.54 7.27 7.33
C ALA A 143 20.13 8.66 6.80
N ASP A 144 19.41 8.72 5.68
CA ASP A 144 18.91 9.97 5.10
C ASP A 144 17.54 10.41 5.70
N TRP A 145 16.95 9.65 6.63
CA TRP A 145 15.80 10.07 7.41
C TRP A 145 16.25 10.88 8.63
N THR A 146 15.89 12.16 8.68
CA THR A 146 16.43 13.12 9.66
C THR A 146 15.40 13.63 10.67
N LEU A 147 14.18 13.09 10.68
CA LEU A 147 13.11 13.53 11.58
C LEU A 147 12.86 12.57 12.75
N GLY A 148 13.76 11.60 12.95
CA GLY A 148 13.65 10.63 14.02
C GLY A 148 14.20 9.26 13.64
N PHE A 149 13.58 8.21 14.13
CA PHE A 149 14.03 6.83 13.97
C PHE A 149 13.41 6.17 12.75
N SER A 150 14.12 5.23 12.19
CA SER A 150 13.63 4.42 11.07
C SER A 150 13.96 2.95 11.26
N SER A 151 13.12 2.08 10.77
CA SER A 151 13.44 0.69 10.51
C SER A 151 13.08 0.36 9.06
N CYS A 152 13.94 -0.37 8.39
CA CYS A 152 13.79 -0.73 6.99
C CYS A 152 14.17 -2.20 6.81
N ILE A 153 13.35 -2.96 6.10
CA ILE A 153 13.50 -4.40 5.93
C ILE A 153 13.34 -4.72 4.45
N PRO A 154 14.28 -5.44 3.82
CA PRO A 154 14.08 -5.93 2.46
C PRO A 154 12.80 -6.77 2.37
N ILE A 155 12.05 -6.60 1.30
CA ILE A 155 10.87 -7.43 1.04
C ILE A 155 11.38 -8.78 0.51
N ASP A 156 10.93 -9.85 1.15
CA ASP A 156 11.25 -11.23 0.79
C ASP A 156 10.44 -11.72 -0.43
N GLU A 157 10.58 -13.00 -0.74
CA GLU A 157 9.90 -13.66 -1.86
C GLU A 157 8.37 -13.57 -1.76
N ASN A 158 7.84 -13.40 -0.54
CA ASN A 158 6.41 -13.29 -0.31
C ASN A 158 5.90 -11.83 -0.44
N TYR A 159 6.15 -11.24 -1.61
CA TYR A 159 5.82 -9.86 -1.92
C TYR A 159 4.36 -9.51 -1.65
N GLU A 160 3.43 -10.36 -2.07
CA GLU A 160 2.00 -10.12 -1.91
C GLU A 160 1.57 -10.04 -0.44
N ARG A 161 2.17 -10.85 0.41
CA ARG A 161 1.94 -10.79 1.85
C ARG A 161 2.32 -9.41 2.40
N THR A 162 3.43 -8.86 1.96
CA THR A 162 3.88 -7.53 2.37
C THR A 162 2.96 -6.43 1.83
N CYS A 163 2.46 -6.56 0.60
CA CYS A 163 1.44 -5.67 0.04
C CYS A 163 0.13 -5.70 0.85
N ASN A 164 -0.30 -6.87 1.27
CA ASN A 164 -1.48 -7.02 2.13
C ASN A 164 -1.22 -6.50 3.56
N TYR A 165 0.02 -6.56 4.04
CA TYR A 165 0.39 -6.07 5.35
C TYR A 165 0.29 -4.55 5.46
N ILE A 166 0.76 -3.78 4.47
CA ILE A 166 0.66 -2.31 4.50
C ILE A 166 -0.80 -1.84 4.54
N VAL A 167 -1.71 -2.56 3.91
CA VAL A 167 -3.14 -2.24 3.89
C VAL A 167 -3.79 -2.36 5.29
N LYS A 168 -3.22 -3.17 6.18
CA LYS A 168 -3.68 -3.35 7.56
C LYS A 168 -3.66 -2.04 8.36
N TYR A 169 -2.67 -1.18 8.12
CA TYR A 169 -2.54 0.09 8.82
C TYR A 169 -3.68 1.06 8.51
N LEU A 170 -4.28 0.96 7.30
CA LEU A 170 -5.46 1.73 6.94
C LEU A 170 -6.74 1.33 7.68
N SER A 171 -6.75 0.19 8.38
CA SER A 171 -7.92 -0.31 9.09
C SER A 171 -7.94 0.05 10.58
N LYS A 172 -6.81 0.48 11.15
CA LYS A 172 -6.68 0.77 12.57
C LYS A 172 -7.29 2.11 12.97
N ASP A 173 -7.15 3.13 12.12
CA ASP A 173 -7.64 4.46 12.42
C ASP A 173 -9.02 4.75 11.84
N SER A 174 -9.84 5.44 12.62
CA SER A 174 -11.18 5.89 12.23
C SER A 174 -11.18 7.19 11.43
N ARG A 175 -10.05 7.90 11.37
CA ARG A 175 -9.93 9.23 10.75
C ARG A 175 -8.72 9.35 9.84
N LYS A 176 -8.81 10.30 8.91
CA LYS A 176 -7.69 10.62 8.01
C LYS A 176 -6.67 11.49 8.73
N ILE A 177 -5.40 11.10 8.65
CA ILE A 177 -4.28 11.96 9.04
C ILE A 177 -3.91 12.81 7.81
N PHE A 178 -3.65 14.09 8.00
CA PHE A 178 -3.40 15.08 6.92
C PHE A 178 -4.55 15.24 5.90
N GLY A 179 -5.79 14.85 6.25
CA GLY A 179 -6.92 14.82 5.33
C GLY A 179 -6.83 13.72 4.26
N LYS A 180 -5.85 12.83 4.35
CA LYS A 180 -5.59 11.70 3.44
C LYS A 180 -5.41 10.41 4.20
N TRP A 181 -5.72 9.29 3.56
CA TRP A 181 -5.48 7.96 4.09
C TRP A 181 -4.03 7.49 3.89
N TYR A 182 -3.39 7.94 2.82
CA TYR A 182 -2.02 7.59 2.46
C TYR A 182 -1.38 8.69 1.63
N LEU A 183 -0.05 8.65 1.55
CA LEU A 183 0.75 9.46 0.63
C LEU A 183 1.49 8.52 -0.31
N ALA A 184 1.67 8.92 -1.57
CA ALA A 184 2.43 8.14 -2.55
C ALA A 184 3.17 9.05 -3.52
N SER A 185 4.29 8.59 -4.04
CA SER A 185 5.03 9.23 -5.11
C SER A 185 4.15 9.41 -6.34
N ARG A 186 4.38 10.49 -7.09
CA ARG A 186 3.52 10.85 -8.23
C ARG A 186 3.73 9.95 -9.44
N ASP A 187 4.94 9.47 -9.61
CA ASP A 187 5.44 8.68 -10.73
C ASP A 187 5.17 7.17 -10.60
N LEU A 188 4.48 6.74 -9.55
CA LEU A 188 4.06 5.36 -9.40
C LEU A 188 2.87 5.03 -10.30
N ILE A 189 2.84 3.78 -10.77
CA ILE A 189 1.67 3.19 -11.41
C ILE A 189 0.58 3.02 -10.35
N LYS A 190 -0.56 3.67 -10.53
CA LYS A 190 -1.61 3.75 -9.51
C LYS A 190 -2.73 2.75 -9.69
N ARG A 191 -2.82 2.19 -10.87
CA ARG A 191 -3.86 1.20 -11.23
C ARG A 191 -3.25 0.18 -12.18
N PRO A 192 -3.66 -1.08 -12.08
CA PRO A 192 -3.26 -2.07 -13.07
C PRO A 192 -3.83 -1.71 -14.45
N ASP A 193 -3.14 -2.09 -15.49
CA ASP A 193 -3.70 -2.07 -16.83
C ASP A 193 -4.81 -3.14 -16.90
N ILE A 194 -5.97 -2.73 -17.37
CA ILE A 194 -7.13 -3.61 -17.52
C ILE A 194 -7.33 -3.84 -19.00
N ALA A 195 -7.12 -5.06 -19.46
CA ALA A 195 -7.53 -5.49 -20.78
C ALA A 195 -8.93 -6.09 -20.70
N LEU A 196 -9.83 -5.61 -21.54
CA LEU A 196 -11.12 -6.27 -21.76
C LEU A 196 -10.92 -7.25 -22.92
N ILE A 197 -11.09 -8.53 -22.64
CA ILE A 197 -11.05 -9.59 -23.64
C ILE A 197 -12.51 -9.95 -23.95
N ASP A 198 -12.98 -9.54 -25.10
CA ASP A 198 -14.32 -9.87 -25.58
C ASP A 198 -14.28 -11.20 -26.34
N GLY A 199 -15.24 -12.10 -26.07
CA GLY A 199 -15.27 -13.43 -26.68
C GLY A 199 -14.12 -14.35 -26.24
N GLY A 200 -13.50 -14.05 -25.12
CA GLY A 200 -12.45 -14.88 -24.54
C GLY A 200 -12.98 -16.13 -23.84
N MET A 201 -12.11 -16.79 -23.13
CA MET A 201 -12.40 -17.98 -22.33
C MET A 201 -13.58 -17.75 -21.39
N ASP A 202 -14.55 -18.65 -21.39
CA ASP A 202 -15.63 -18.60 -20.41
C ASP A 202 -15.13 -19.04 -19.02
N TYR A 203 -16.02 -18.94 -18.02
CA TYR A 203 -15.65 -19.28 -16.65
C TYR A 203 -15.29 -20.78 -16.48
N THR A 204 -15.97 -21.67 -17.19
CA THR A 204 -15.70 -23.12 -17.12
C THR A 204 -14.34 -23.44 -17.74
N GLU A 205 -14.11 -22.92 -18.95
CA GLU A 205 -12.82 -23.06 -19.64
C GLU A 205 -11.67 -22.47 -18.80
N PHE A 206 -11.92 -21.33 -18.14
CA PHE A 206 -10.93 -20.73 -17.25
C PHE A 206 -10.60 -21.65 -16.07
N ARG A 207 -11.61 -22.25 -15.44
CA ARG A 207 -11.40 -23.17 -14.30
C ARG A 207 -10.65 -24.44 -14.70
N GLU A 208 -10.91 -24.94 -15.89
CA GLU A 208 -10.20 -26.09 -16.46
C GLU A 208 -8.74 -25.77 -16.76
N ALA A 209 -8.48 -24.58 -17.32
CA ALA A 209 -7.12 -24.12 -17.62
C ALA A 209 -6.30 -23.76 -16.36
N TYR A 210 -6.98 -23.30 -15.30
CA TYR A 210 -6.34 -22.86 -14.05
C TYR A 210 -6.98 -23.49 -12.83
N PRO A 211 -6.77 -24.81 -12.59
CA PRO A 211 -7.44 -25.56 -11.52
C PRO A 211 -7.13 -25.01 -10.12
N ASP A 212 -5.94 -24.42 -9.92
CA ASP A 212 -5.52 -23.83 -8.65
C ASP A 212 -6.02 -22.38 -8.45
N SER A 213 -6.84 -21.87 -9.35
CA SER A 213 -7.44 -20.54 -9.18
C SER A 213 -8.41 -20.54 -8.01
N TYR A 214 -8.44 -19.46 -7.25
CA TYR A 214 -9.43 -19.23 -6.19
C TYR A 214 -10.50 -18.25 -6.65
N GLU A 215 -11.71 -18.41 -6.11
CA GLU A 215 -12.87 -17.61 -6.44
C GLU A 215 -13.22 -16.65 -5.31
N ILE A 216 -13.60 -15.44 -5.71
CA ILE A 216 -14.21 -14.48 -4.80
C ILE A 216 -15.56 -14.09 -5.39
N PRO A 217 -16.68 -14.56 -4.83
CA PRO A 217 -18.00 -14.09 -5.25
C PRO A 217 -18.11 -12.60 -4.97
N LEU A 218 -18.32 -11.80 -6.00
CA LEU A 218 -18.39 -10.35 -5.85
C LEU A 218 -19.80 -9.88 -5.55
N TYR A 219 -20.72 -10.20 -6.40
CA TYR A 219 -22.13 -9.81 -6.26
C TYR A 219 -22.95 -10.35 -7.42
N ASN A 220 -24.15 -10.96 -7.16
CA ASN A 220 -25.11 -11.42 -8.18
C ASN A 220 -24.43 -11.81 -9.51
N ASP A 221 -24.28 -13.02 -9.84
CA ASP A 221 -23.79 -13.52 -11.15
C ASP A 221 -22.45 -12.93 -11.65
N ILE A 222 -21.73 -12.23 -10.77
CA ILE A 222 -20.36 -11.78 -11.01
C ILE A 222 -19.43 -12.53 -10.06
N CYS A 223 -18.44 -13.17 -10.63
CA CYS A 223 -17.39 -13.85 -9.90
C CYS A 223 -16.04 -13.24 -10.29
N MET A 224 -15.14 -13.10 -9.34
CA MET A 224 -13.75 -12.82 -9.61
C MET A 224 -12.94 -14.08 -9.36
N ALA A 225 -12.22 -14.55 -10.36
CA ALA A 225 -11.23 -15.58 -10.19
C ALA A 225 -9.83 -14.97 -10.28
N ALA A 226 -8.92 -15.40 -9.42
CA ALA A 226 -7.57 -14.92 -9.38
C ALA A 226 -6.57 -16.07 -9.57
N VAL A 227 -5.58 -15.84 -10.40
CA VAL A 227 -4.47 -16.76 -10.63
C VAL A 227 -3.16 -16.06 -10.27
N GLN A 228 -2.36 -16.71 -9.46
CA GLN A 228 -1.00 -16.27 -9.21
C GLN A 228 -0.06 -16.92 -10.23
N PHE A 229 0.50 -16.13 -11.13
CA PHE A 229 1.60 -16.60 -11.95
C PHE A 229 2.93 -16.38 -11.21
N PRO A 230 3.82 -17.39 -11.16
CA PRO A 230 5.18 -17.16 -10.72
C PRO A 230 5.77 -16.05 -11.61
N VAL A 231 6.34 -15.05 -10.97
CA VAL A 231 7.06 -13.99 -11.69
C VAL A 231 8.29 -14.65 -12.29
N SER A 232 8.26 -15.02 -13.57
CA SER A 232 9.45 -15.39 -14.31
C SER A 232 10.45 -14.24 -14.14
N GLY A 233 11.62 -14.56 -13.63
CA GLY A 233 12.73 -13.63 -13.51
C GLY A 233 12.92 -12.96 -14.87
N GLY A 234 12.91 -11.62 -14.90
CA GLY A 234 13.04 -10.88 -16.13
C GLY A 234 14.36 -11.26 -16.81
N ASP A 235 14.25 -11.90 -17.93
CA ASP A 235 15.30 -11.86 -18.92
C ASP A 235 15.35 -10.42 -19.43
N SER A 236 16.50 -9.83 -19.21
CA SER A 236 16.95 -8.56 -19.77
C SER A 236 16.71 -8.52 -21.28
N LEU A 237 15.97 -7.53 -21.71
CA LEU A 237 16.16 -6.91 -23.02
C LEU A 237 16.63 -5.47 -22.81
#